data_a2d273aadaea7f350b916e2095bccf6f
#
_entry.id   a2d273aadaea7f350b916e2095bccf6f
#
_cell.length_a   1.000
_cell.length_b   1.000
_cell.length_c   1.000
_cell.angle_alpha   90.00
_cell.angle_beta   90.00
_cell.angle_gamma   90.00
#
_symmetry.space_group_name_H-M   'P 1'
#
loop_
_entity.id
_entity.type
_entity.pdbx_description
1 polymer ?
#
loop_
_entity_poly.entity_id
_entity_poly.type
_entity_poly.pdbx_seq_one_letter_code
_entity_poly.pdbx_strand_id
1 'polypeptide(L)' 'MDGSVKNLLQAEKEAAEIIAKAEREMNKNLQNAESEAQERVNIVQQKLNAKMDEKRRQVSRL' A
#
# COMPACT_ATOMS: atom_id res chain seq x y z
N MET A 1 39.62 -2.44 24.73
CA MET A 1 39.06 -2.10 23.44
C MET A 1 38.94 -0.63 23.28
N ASP A 2 39.32 -0.09 22.18
CA ASP A 2 39.21 1.32 21.87
C ASP A 2 37.71 1.76 21.83
N GLY A 3 37.36 2.79 22.60
CA GLY A 3 36.02 3.35 22.60
C GLY A 3 35.57 3.88 21.22
N SER A 4 36.51 4.29 20.36
CA SER A 4 36.23 4.77 19.01
C SER A 4 35.66 3.65 18.12
N VAL A 5 36.22 2.45 18.21
CA VAL A 5 35.73 1.30 17.43
C VAL A 5 34.34 0.90 17.90
N LYS A 6 34.12 0.89 19.22
CA LYS A 6 32.83 0.57 19.81
C LYS A 6 31.77 1.59 19.38
N ASN A 7 32.11 2.87 19.39
CA ASN A 7 31.22 3.94 18.96
C ASN A 7 30.88 3.84 17.47
N LEU A 8 31.86 3.50 16.64
CA LEU A 8 31.63 3.30 15.21
C LEU A 8 30.67 2.13 14.95
N LEU A 9 30.87 0.99 15.62
CA LEU A 9 29.99 -0.16 15.50
C LEU A 9 28.56 0.17 15.95
N GLN A 10 28.42 0.93 17.02
CA GLN A 10 27.10 1.37 17.50
C GLN A 10 26.43 2.31 16.48
N ALA A 11 27.18 3.24 15.90
CA ALA A 11 26.68 4.15 14.89
C ALA A 11 26.22 3.40 13.64
N GLU A 12 26.99 2.40 13.20
CA GLU A 12 26.60 1.56 12.05
C GLU A 12 25.34 0.77 12.33
N LYS A 13 25.19 0.23 13.54
CA LYS A 13 24.00 -0.49 13.94
C LYS A 13 22.76 0.42 13.93
N GLU A 14 22.90 1.60 14.51
CA GLU A 14 21.82 2.59 14.55
C GLU A 14 21.43 3.02 13.14
N ALA A 15 22.39 3.27 12.26
CA ALA A 15 22.13 3.62 10.86
C ALA A 15 21.38 2.50 10.13
N ALA A 16 21.80 1.25 10.33
CA ALA A 16 21.12 0.08 9.74
C ALA A 16 19.68 -0.04 10.24
N GLU A 17 19.43 0.21 11.52
CA GLU A 17 18.09 0.18 12.12
C GLU A 17 17.19 1.28 11.53
N ILE A 18 17.73 2.49 11.34
CA ILE A 18 17.01 3.61 10.73
C ILE A 18 16.60 3.26 9.28
N ILE A 19 17.53 2.72 8.50
CA ILE A 19 17.26 2.31 7.12
C ILE A 19 16.20 1.20 7.08
N ALA A 20 16.35 0.17 7.92
CA ALA A 20 15.39 -0.93 7.97
C ALA A 20 13.98 -0.45 8.34
N LYS A 21 13.89 0.47 9.29
CA LYS A 21 12.62 1.07 9.67
C LYS A 21 11.99 1.86 8.52
N ALA A 22 12.79 2.66 7.84
CA ALA A 22 12.34 3.44 6.69
C ALA A 22 11.82 2.54 5.56
N GLU A 23 12.52 1.44 5.29
CA GLU A 23 12.08 0.46 4.30
C GLU A 23 10.75 -0.20 4.68
N ARG A 24 10.58 -0.56 5.95
CA ARG A 24 9.31 -1.14 6.44
C ARG A 24 8.16 -0.15 6.28
N GLU A 25 8.38 1.11 6.65
CA GLU A 25 7.36 2.16 6.51
C GLU A 25 7.01 2.41 5.05
N MET A 26 7.99 2.44 4.16
CA MET A 26 7.78 2.58 2.73
C MET A 26 6.94 1.43 2.18
N ASN A 27 7.29 0.19 2.53
CA ASN A 27 6.56 -0.99 2.09
C ASN A 27 5.12 -0.98 2.60
N LYS A 28 4.92 -0.60 3.85
CA LYS A 28 3.57 -0.46 4.44
C LYS A 28 2.75 0.57 3.68
N ASN A 29 3.34 1.74 3.41
CA ASN A 29 2.66 2.79 2.67
C ASN A 29 2.30 2.35 1.25
N LEU A 30 3.19 1.61 0.60
CA LEU A 30 2.96 1.05 -0.73
C LEU A 30 1.78 0.07 -0.72
N GLN A 31 1.77 -0.86 0.23
CA GLN A 31 0.69 -1.83 0.39
C GLN A 31 -0.65 -1.14 0.65
N ASN A 32 -0.65 -0.10 1.49
CA ASN A 32 -1.85 0.67 1.78
C ASN A 32 -2.35 1.39 0.52
N ALA A 33 -1.45 1.98 -0.27
CA ALA A 33 -1.81 2.65 -1.52
C ALA A 33 -2.38 1.66 -2.55
N GLU A 34 -1.81 0.47 -2.65
CA GLU A 34 -2.31 -0.60 -3.52
C GLU A 34 -3.71 -1.06 -3.11
N SER A 35 -3.93 -1.24 -1.80
CA SER A 35 -5.24 -1.63 -1.25
C SER A 35 -6.29 -0.56 -1.53
N GLU A 36 -5.96 0.71 -1.33
CA GLU A 36 -6.87 1.83 -1.61
C GLU A 36 -7.20 1.92 -3.10
N ALA A 37 -6.20 1.74 -3.96
CA ALA A 37 -6.40 1.76 -5.40
C ALA A 37 -7.33 0.61 -5.83
N GLN A 38 -7.12 -0.58 -5.28
CA GLN A 38 -7.97 -1.75 -5.58
C GLN A 38 -9.40 -1.53 -5.10
N GLU A 39 -9.58 -0.94 -3.93
CA GLU A 39 -10.92 -0.61 -3.42
C GLU A 39 -11.65 0.36 -4.35
N ARG A 40 -10.96 1.39 -4.83
CA ARG A 40 -11.53 2.35 -5.79
C ARG A 40 -11.94 1.67 -7.09
N VAL A 41 -11.11 0.78 -7.60
CA VAL A 41 -11.43 -0.03 -8.79
C VAL A 41 -12.67 -0.88 -8.54
N ASN A 42 -12.75 -1.52 -7.40
CA ASN A 42 -13.90 -2.36 -7.02
C ASN A 42 -15.20 -1.54 -6.95
N ILE A 43 -15.15 -0.34 -6.40
CA ILE A 43 -16.30 0.56 -6.32
C ILE A 43 -16.77 0.96 -7.73
N VAL A 44 -15.85 1.32 -8.61
CA VAL A 44 -16.17 1.66 -10.00
C VAL A 44 -16.78 0.47 -10.72
N GLN A 45 -16.22 -0.72 -10.51
CA GLN A 45 -16.72 -1.95 -11.12
C GLN A 45 -18.15 -2.26 -10.65
N GLN A 46 -18.43 -2.10 -9.37
CA GLN A 46 -19.78 -2.30 -8.82
C GLN A 46 -20.79 -1.31 -9.40
N LYS A 47 -20.40 -0.05 -9.53
CA LYS A 47 -21.25 0.97 -10.14
C LYS A 47 -21.53 0.67 -11.60
N LEU A 48 -20.51 0.25 -12.33
CA LEU A 48 -20.67 -0.13 -13.73
C LEU A 48 -21.61 -1.34 -13.88
N ASN A 49 -21.42 -2.36 -13.06
CA ASN A 49 -22.27 -3.56 -13.06
C ASN A 49 -23.72 -3.20 -12.75
N ALA A 50 -23.96 -2.31 -11.79
CA ALA A 50 -25.31 -1.84 -11.47
C ALA A 50 -25.96 -1.12 -12.64
N LYS A 51 -25.21 -0.28 -13.34
CA LYS A 51 -25.70 0.42 -14.54
C LYS A 51 -26.03 -0.55 -15.67
N MET A 52 -25.18 -1.54 -15.89
CA MET A 52 -25.40 -2.56 -16.90
C MET A 52 -26.62 -3.39 -16.59
N ASP A 53 -26.82 -3.77 -15.32
CA ASP A 53 -27.98 -4.54 -14.90
C ASP A 53 -29.26 -3.72 -15.08
N GLU A 54 -29.24 -2.45 -14.76
CA GLU A 54 -30.40 -1.56 -15.00
C GLU A 54 -30.71 -1.45 -16.49
N LYS A 55 -29.72 -1.33 -17.33
CA LYS A 55 -29.90 -1.30 -18.79
C LYS A 55 -30.54 -2.60 -19.30
N ARG A 56 -30.10 -3.74 -18.81
CA ARG A 56 -30.68 -5.04 -19.15
C ARG A 56 -32.15 -5.11 -18.73
N ARG A 57 -32.49 -4.63 -17.53
CA ARG A 57 -33.88 -4.60 -17.06
C ARG A 57 -34.75 -3.71 -17.95
N GLN A 58 -34.24 -2.55 -18.34
CA GLN A 58 -34.94 -1.64 -19.26
C GLN A 58 -35.22 -2.29 -20.61
N VAL A 59 -34.23 -2.96 -21.17
CA VAL A 59 -34.36 -3.67 -22.44
C VAL A 59 -35.37 -4.82 -22.34
N SER A 60 -35.36 -5.57 -21.21
CA SER A 60 -36.29 -6.67 -20.99
C SER A 60 -37.74 -6.25 -20.90
N ARG A 61 -38.02 -4.97 -20.55
CA ARG A 61 -39.36 -4.42 -20.47
C ARG A 61 -39.92 -3.98 -21.83
N LEU A 62 -39.05 -3.91 -22.81
CA LEU A 62 -39.47 -3.56 -24.19
C LEU A 62 -40.09 -4.77 -24.90
#